data_469b4b7b6d8f6bfee4858910cabc7a30
#
_entry.id   469b4b7b6d8f6bfee4858910cabc7a30
#
_cell.length_a   1.000
_cell.length_b   1.000
_cell.length_c   1.000
_cell.angle_alpha   90.00
_cell.angle_beta   90.00
_cell.angle_gamma   90.00
#
_symmetry.space_group_name_H-M   'P 1'
#
loop_
_entity.id
_entity.type
_entity.pdbx_description
1 polymer ?
#
loop_
_entity_poly.entity_id
_entity_poly.type
_entity_poly.pdbx_seq_one_letter_code
_entity_poly.pdbx_strand_id
1 'polypeptide(L)'
;IEILNVFKHKHNNINIFYLSKNKGVAFSRNLGIRLSKSKYISFLDSDDYWSPNKLKDQINFMEKSKKVFSYTDYTPFFLKNDKKIYKKSVIVPDLINHDQFINDTCIATSSMMIKRSFIGKIKFPKVILEDYAFKSKILKKGCIAANAGNNSTFYRITKDSLSSNKFRNIYWSWHINKKYNKLSFLGRIKSVLLISFNSLRKYGFK
;
A
#
# COMPACT_ATOMS: atom_id res chain seq x y z
N ILE A 1 10.08 19.98 -9.82
CA ILE A 1 10.62 19.50 -11.12
C ILE A 1 12.14 19.50 -11.08
N GLU A 2 12.79 20.61 -10.68
CA GLU A 2 14.26 20.76 -10.65
C GLU A 2 14.96 19.65 -9.85
N ILE A 3 14.51 19.39 -8.62
CA ILE A 3 15.07 18.34 -7.76
C ILE A 3 15.06 16.97 -8.46
N LEU A 4 13.94 16.60 -9.11
CA LEU A 4 13.83 15.34 -9.83
C LEU A 4 14.80 15.26 -11.01
N ASN A 5 14.99 16.36 -11.75
CA ASN A 5 15.95 16.41 -12.85
C ASN A 5 17.39 16.23 -12.36
N VAL A 6 17.77 16.85 -11.23
CA VAL A 6 19.08 16.65 -10.61
C VAL A 6 19.32 15.18 -10.27
N PHE A 7 18.33 14.50 -9.68
CA PHE A 7 18.45 13.07 -9.37
C PHE A 7 18.54 12.20 -10.62
N LYS A 8 17.76 12.51 -11.67
CA LYS A 8 17.82 11.79 -12.94
C LYS A 8 19.20 11.88 -13.60
N HIS A 9 19.82 13.08 -13.56
CA HIS A 9 21.18 13.25 -14.10
C HIS A 9 22.25 12.49 -13.31
N LYS A 10 22.06 12.31 -11.99
CA LYS A 10 23.00 11.59 -11.13
C LYS A 10 22.82 10.06 -11.17
N HIS A 11 21.66 9.55 -11.59
CA HIS A 11 21.30 8.15 -11.50
C HIS A 11 20.61 7.65 -12.78
N ASN A 12 21.31 6.83 -13.56
CA ASN A 12 20.82 6.29 -14.85
C ASN A 12 19.61 5.35 -14.71
N ASN A 13 19.31 4.87 -13.51
CA ASN A 13 18.17 3.99 -13.21
C ASN A 13 16.90 4.74 -12.83
N ILE A 14 16.92 6.08 -12.83
CA ILE A 14 15.74 6.92 -12.55
C ILE A 14 15.09 7.35 -13.87
N ASN A 15 13.80 7.01 -14.01
CA ASN A 15 12.95 7.45 -15.11
C ASN A 15 11.84 8.35 -14.59
N ILE A 16 11.69 9.54 -15.16
CA ILE A 16 10.67 10.52 -14.78
C ILE A 16 9.65 10.61 -15.91
N PHE A 17 8.38 10.52 -15.56
CA PHE A 17 7.27 10.62 -16.50
C PHE A 17 6.35 11.78 -16.10
N TYR A 18 6.34 12.82 -16.92
CA TYR A 18 5.48 13.99 -16.74
C TYR A 18 4.12 13.74 -17.36
N LEU A 19 3.05 14.03 -16.62
CA LEU A 19 1.68 13.98 -17.12
C LEU A 19 1.21 15.39 -17.41
N SER A 20 0.61 15.62 -18.57
CA SER A 20 0.08 16.94 -18.98
C SER A 20 -1.06 17.44 -18.09
N LYS A 21 -1.76 16.50 -17.40
CA LYS A 21 -2.82 16.80 -16.42
C LYS A 21 -2.87 15.76 -15.33
N ASN A 22 -3.43 16.12 -14.17
CA ASN A 22 -3.68 15.17 -13.08
C ASN A 22 -4.68 14.11 -13.53
N LYS A 23 -4.23 12.84 -13.56
CA LYS A 23 -5.06 11.65 -13.90
C LYS A 23 -5.37 10.78 -12.67
N GLY A 24 -4.94 11.20 -11.49
CA GLY A 24 -5.11 10.51 -10.23
C GLY A 24 -4.09 9.40 -9.96
N VAL A 25 -3.99 9.00 -8.70
CA VAL A 25 -2.99 8.06 -8.18
C VAL A 25 -3.09 6.68 -8.83
N ALA A 26 -4.30 6.16 -9.04
CA ALA A 26 -4.51 4.86 -9.72
C ALA A 26 -3.91 4.83 -11.12
N PHE A 27 -4.07 5.91 -11.89
CA PHE A 27 -3.47 6.01 -13.23
C PHE A 27 -1.95 6.01 -13.16
N SER A 28 -1.36 6.82 -12.26
CA SER A 28 0.09 6.93 -12.11
C SER A 28 0.72 5.59 -11.68
N ARG A 29 0.12 4.89 -10.71
CA ARG A 29 0.59 3.56 -10.30
C ARG A 29 0.47 2.53 -11.43
N ASN A 30 -0.62 2.53 -12.19
CA ASN A 30 -0.78 1.65 -13.35
C ASN A 30 0.22 1.96 -14.47
N LEU A 31 0.57 3.22 -14.67
CA LEU A 31 1.61 3.64 -15.60
C LEU A 31 2.97 3.08 -15.15
N GLY A 32 3.31 3.23 -13.86
CA GLY A 32 4.52 2.67 -13.27
C GLY A 32 4.62 1.15 -13.43
N ILE A 33 3.54 0.40 -13.17
CA ILE A 33 3.49 -1.06 -13.40
C ILE A 33 3.78 -1.40 -14.86
N ARG A 34 3.16 -0.67 -15.81
CA ARG A 34 3.31 -0.92 -17.25
C ARG A 34 4.73 -0.67 -17.74
N LEU A 35 5.37 0.39 -17.23
CA LEU A 35 6.71 0.81 -17.63
C LEU A 35 7.83 0.01 -16.94
N SER A 36 7.54 -0.57 -15.78
CA SER A 36 8.50 -1.39 -15.03
C SER A 36 8.85 -2.66 -15.78
N LYS A 37 10.15 -2.98 -15.84
CA LYS A 37 10.69 -4.24 -16.41
C LYS A 37 11.25 -5.16 -15.33
N SER A 38 11.38 -4.71 -14.10
CA SER A 38 12.01 -5.43 -12.99
C SER A 38 11.18 -6.64 -12.53
N LYS A 39 11.84 -7.60 -11.89
CA LYS A 39 11.24 -8.82 -11.33
C LYS A 39 10.21 -8.52 -10.24
N TYR A 40 10.48 -7.51 -9.41
CA TYR A 40 9.63 -7.06 -8.32
C TYR A 40 9.20 -5.61 -8.53
N ILE A 41 8.01 -5.28 -8.05
CA ILE A 41 7.46 -3.92 -8.03
C ILE A 41 7.14 -3.56 -6.58
N SER A 42 7.67 -2.42 -6.14
CA SER A 42 7.29 -1.74 -4.90
C SER A 42 6.72 -0.37 -5.23
N PHE A 43 5.89 0.14 -4.33
CA PHE A 43 5.29 1.45 -4.45
C PHE A 43 5.76 2.32 -3.29
N LEU A 44 5.99 3.59 -3.56
CA LEU A 44 6.31 4.59 -2.56
C LEU A 44 5.48 5.85 -2.86
N ASP A 45 4.63 6.22 -1.93
CA ASP A 45 3.88 7.46 -2.02
C ASP A 45 4.83 8.64 -1.76
N SER A 46 4.59 9.78 -2.41
CA SER A 46 5.54 10.92 -2.45
C SER A 46 5.80 11.58 -1.10
N ASP A 47 4.97 11.32 -0.12
CA ASP A 47 5.05 11.84 1.24
C ASP A 47 5.60 10.82 2.26
N ASP A 48 5.83 9.57 1.81
CA ASP A 48 6.43 8.50 2.60
C ASP A 48 7.93 8.37 2.33
N TYR A 49 8.63 7.58 3.14
CA TYR A 49 10.02 7.20 2.85
C TYR A 49 10.38 5.83 3.43
N TRP A 50 11.49 5.28 2.94
CA TRP A 50 12.03 3.99 3.36
C TRP A 50 13.35 4.14 4.10
N SER A 51 13.68 3.14 4.94
CA SER A 51 15.04 2.96 5.40
C SER A 51 15.97 2.54 4.23
N PRO A 52 17.27 2.81 4.30
CA PRO A 52 18.20 2.53 3.19
C PRO A 52 18.20 1.07 2.72
N ASN A 53 18.01 0.12 3.62
CA ASN A 53 18.10 -1.32 3.30
C ASN A 53 16.76 -1.97 2.95
N LYS A 54 15.64 -1.24 2.99
CA LYS A 54 14.28 -1.79 2.82
C LYS A 54 14.15 -2.67 1.57
N LEU A 55 14.60 -2.19 0.41
CA LEU A 55 14.45 -2.94 -0.83
C LEU A 55 15.31 -4.20 -0.84
N LYS A 56 16.58 -4.10 -0.39
CA LYS A 56 17.50 -5.23 -0.30
C LYS A 56 16.95 -6.33 0.61
N ASP A 57 16.53 -5.97 1.81
CA ASP A 57 16.05 -6.92 2.81
C ASP A 57 14.77 -7.61 2.35
N GLN A 58 13.85 -6.85 1.77
CA GLN A 58 12.57 -7.37 1.30
C GLN A 58 12.74 -8.27 0.06
N ILE A 59 13.67 -7.95 -0.85
CA ILE A 59 14.01 -8.83 -1.99
C ILE A 59 14.61 -10.14 -1.46
N ASN A 60 15.58 -10.07 -0.56
CA ASN A 60 16.19 -11.25 0.04
C ASN A 60 15.16 -12.14 0.73
N PHE A 61 14.23 -11.53 1.47
CA PHE A 61 13.11 -12.25 2.09
C PHE A 61 12.25 -12.97 1.05
N MET A 62 11.83 -12.29 -0.03
CA MET A 62 11.00 -12.87 -1.08
C MET A 62 11.70 -14.01 -1.83
N GLU A 63 13.02 -13.89 -2.08
CA GLU A 63 13.80 -14.95 -2.72
C GLU A 63 13.91 -16.20 -1.84
N LYS A 64 14.23 -16.02 -0.54
CA LYS A 64 14.35 -17.12 0.41
C LYS A 64 13.01 -17.80 0.67
N SER A 65 11.96 -17.03 0.91
CA SER A 65 10.63 -17.56 1.27
C SER A 65 9.79 -18.01 0.07
N LYS A 66 10.25 -17.77 -1.16
CA LYS A 66 9.51 -18.05 -2.41
C LYS A 66 8.16 -17.33 -2.49
N LYS A 67 7.95 -16.29 -1.69
CA LYS A 67 6.71 -15.51 -1.70
C LYS A 67 6.62 -14.62 -2.94
N VAL A 68 5.39 -14.42 -3.42
CA VAL A 68 5.10 -13.56 -4.58
C VAL A 68 4.58 -12.19 -4.16
N PHE A 69 4.19 -12.04 -2.90
CA PHE A 69 3.71 -10.81 -2.29
C PHE A 69 4.24 -10.69 -0.86
N SER A 70 4.95 -9.61 -0.56
CA SER A 70 5.41 -9.27 0.79
C SER A 70 5.08 -7.83 1.16
N TYR A 71 5.13 -7.54 2.44
CA TYR A 71 4.98 -6.22 3.05
C TYR A 71 5.86 -6.13 4.28
N THR A 72 5.98 -4.95 4.87
CA THR A 72 6.76 -4.73 6.10
C THR A 72 5.89 -4.07 7.17
N ASP A 73 6.33 -4.13 8.42
CA ASP A 73 5.88 -3.22 9.45
C ASP A 73 6.14 -1.77 9.02
N TYR A 74 5.45 -0.82 9.64
CA TYR A 74 5.63 0.58 9.31
C TYR A 74 5.45 1.49 10.52
N THR A 75 6.15 2.62 10.49
CA THR A 75 6.03 3.67 11.51
C THR A 75 5.28 4.87 10.95
N PRO A 76 4.10 5.18 11.48
CA PRO A 76 3.43 6.43 11.15
C PRO A 76 4.20 7.63 11.73
N PHE A 77 4.26 8.74 10.95
CA PHE A 77 4.83 10.00 11.41
C PHE A 77 4.01 11.19 10.90
N PHE A 78 4.18 12.34 11.54
CA PHE A 78 3.63 13.61 11.09
C PHE A 78 4.66 14.72 11.28
N LEU A 79 4.48 15.84 10.60
CA LEU A 79 5.31 17.02 10.78
C LEU A 79 4.68 17.96 11.82
N LYS A 80 5.50 18.45 12.74
CA LYS A 80 5.20 19.53 13.69
C LYS A 80 6.39 20.48 13.71
N ASN A 81 6.19 21.73 13.29
CA ASN A 81 7.25 22.72 13.14
C ASN A 81 8.44 22.15 12.32
N ASP A 82 8.15 21.57 11.15
CA ASP A 82 9.08 20.91 10.22
C ASP A 82 9.89 19.73 10.81
N LYS A 83 9.64 19.35 12.06
CA LYS A 83 10.25 18.17 12.70
C LYS A 83 9.35 16.95 12.53
N LYS A 84 9.97 15.80 12.22
CA LYS A 84 9.26 14.52 12.14
C LYS A 84 8.98 14.00 13.54
N ILE A 85 7.70 13.81 13.86
CA ILE A 85 7.25 13.18 15.10
C ILE A 85 6.73 11.79 14.75
N TYR A 86 7.38 10.77 15.27
CA TYR A 86 7.03 9.38 15.01
C TYR A 86 6.01 8.88 16.04
N LYS A 87 5.07 8.08 15.58
CA LYS A 87 4.17 7.32 16.43
C LYS A 87 4.71 5.92 16.69
N LYS A 88 4.02 5.17 17.54
CA LYS A 88 4.33 3.75 17.76
C LYS A 88 4.23 3.01 16.41
N SER A 89 5.19 2.14 16.15
CA SER A 89 5.19 1.29 14.96
C SER A 89 3.97 0.39 14.92
N VAL A 90 3.41 0.22 13.75
CA VAL A 90 2.32 -0.70 13.48
C VAL A 90 2.94 -2.03 13.09
N ILE A 91 2.81 -3.00 13.98
CA ILE A 91 3.19 -4.39 13.71
C ILE A 91 2.03 -5.04 12.98
N VAL A 92 2.31 -5.60 11.82
CA VAL A 92 1.32 -6.24 10.96
C VAL A 92 1.45 -7.77 11.07
N PRO A 93 0.39 -8.55 10.74
CA PRO A 93 0.45 -10.01 10.79
C PRO A 93 1.60 -10.59 9.96
N ASP A 94 2.20 -11.69 10.39
CA ASP A 94 3.27 -12.38 9.65
C ASP A 94 2.80 -12.90 8.29
N LEU A 95 1.58 -13.41 8.24
CA LEU A 95 0.95 -13.93 7.03
C LEU A 95 -0.46 -13.37 6.91
N ILE A 96 -0.88 -13.07 5.69
CA ILE A 96 -2.23 -12.62 5.42
C ILE A 96 -2.74 -13.19 4.09
N ASN A 97 -3.89 -13.81 4.12
CA ASN A 97 -4.63 -14.23 2.94
C ASN A 97 -5.71 -13.19 2.56
N HIS A 98 -6.48 -13.50 1.51
CA HIS A 98 -7.55 -12.61 1.06
C HIS A 98 -8.61 -12.34 2.14
N ASP A 99 -9.09 -13.38 2.82
CA ASP A 99 -10.19 -13.26 3.80
C ASP A 99 -9.77 -12.48 5.06
N GLN A 100 -8.53 -12.66 5.48
CA GLN A 100 -7.95 -11.86 6.57
C GLN A 100 -7.78 -10.40 6.15
N PHE A 101 -7.25 -10.16 4.93
CA PHE A 101 -6.98 -8.81 4.44
C PHE A 101 -8.24 -7.96 4.29
N ILE A 102 -9.34 -8.52 3.77
CA ILE A 102 -10.60 -7.77 3.61
C ILE A 102 -11.24 -7.37 4.94
N ASN A 103 -10.78 -7.94 6.06
CA ASN A 103 -11.23 -7.64 7.41
C ASN A 103 -10.24 -6.77 8.21
N ASP A 104 -9.00 -6.58 7.73
CA ASP A 104 -8.00 -5.80 8.46
C ASP A 104 -7.39 -4.64 7.65
N THR A 105 -7.21 -4.78 6.35
CA THR A 105 -6.54 -3.76 5.49
C THR A 105 -5.16 -3.30 5.99
N CYS A 106 -4.40 -4.19 6.63
CA CYS A 106 -3.15 -3.84 7.34
C CYS A 106 -1.96 -3.51 6.44
N ILE A 107 -2.01 -3.83 5.15
CA ILE A 107 -0.87 -3.63 4.25
C ILE A 107 -0.84 -2.19 3.74
N ALA A 108 0.10 -1.38 4.24
CA ALA A 108 0.36 -0.05 3.69
C ALA A 108 0.92 -0.15 2.26
N THR A 109 0.49 0.73 1.36
CA THR A 109 0.92 0.69 -0.05
C THR A 109 2.42 0.86 -0.18
N SER A 110 3.01 1.79 0.57
CA SER A 110 4.46 2.02 0.58
C SER A 110 5.28 0.90 1.23
N SER A 111 4.64 -0.04 1.94
CA SER A 111 5.33 -1.20 2.54
C SER A 111 5.40 -2.41 1.61
N MET A 112 4.52 -2.50 0.60
CA MET A 112 4.37 -3.71 -0.19
C MET A 112 5.41 -3.88 -1.29
N MET A 113 5.69 -5.14 -1.61
CA MET A 113 6.46 -5.59 -2.78
C MET A 113 5.78 -6.80 -3.40
N ILE A 114 5.63 -6.82 -4.72
CA ILE A 114 4.93 -7.88 -5.45
C ILE A 114 5.77 -8.33 -6.64
N LYS A 115 5.85 -9.63 -6.88
CA LYS A 115 6.46 -10.19 -8.08
C LYS A 115 5.69 -9.72 -9.31
N ARG A 116 6.35 -9.03 -10.26
CA ARG A 116 5.68 -8.41 -11.42
C ARG A 116 4.88 -9.42 -12.24
N SER A 117 5.39 -10.61 -12.48
CA SER A 117 4.67 -11.67 -13.20
C SER A 117 3.38 -12.10 -12.50
N PHE A 118 3.33 -11.99 -11.16
CA PHE A 118 2.13 -12.31 -10.38
C PHE A 118 1.05 -11.22 -10.49
N ILE A 119 1.43 -9.95 -10.61
CA ILE A 119 0.48 -8.86 -10.87
C ILE A 119 -0.28 -9.15 -12.17
N GLY A 120 0.41 -9.51 -13.24
CA GLY A 120 -0.17 -9.83 -14.53
C GLY A 120 -0.98 -8.65 -15.10
N LYS A 121 -2.25 -8.89 -15.44
CA LYS A 121 -3.17 -7.89 -16.00
C LYS A 121 -3.94 -7.09 -14.93
N ILE A 122 -3.71 -7.33 -13.63
CA ILE A 122 -4.42 -6.62 -12.55
C ILE A 122 -3.97 -5.16 -12.50
N LYS A 123 -4.93 -4.26 -12.37
CA LYS A 123 -4.73 -2.81 -12.32
C LYS A 123 -5.39 -2.23 -11.08
N PHE A 124 -4.86 -1.11 -10.59
CA PHE A 124 -5.56 -0.24 -9.65
C PHE A 124 -6.83 0.29 -10.32
N PRO A 125 -8.02 0.08 -9.75
CA PRO A 125 -9.24 0.63 -10.31
C PRO A 125 -9.34 2.13 -10.03
N LYS A 126 -10.10 2.85 -10.86
CA LYS A 126 -10.39 4.27 -10.64
C LYS A 126 -11.54 4.42 -9.63
N VAL A 127 -11.23 4.20 -8.36
CA VAL A 127 -12.17 4.35 -7.22
C VAL A 127 -11.40 4.94 -6.04
N ILE A 128 -12.09 5.47 -5.04
CA ILE A 128 -11.47 5.81 -3.75
C ILE A 128 -11.12 4.49 -3.05
N LEU A 129 -10.00 4.44 -2.32
CA LEU A 129 -9.38 3.22 -1.80
C LEU A 129 -8.99 2.23 -2.91
N GLU A 130 -8.45 2.75 -4.02
CA GLU A 130 -7.98 1.96 -5.16
C GLU A 130 -6.92 0.94 -4.76
N ASP A 131 -6.13 1.26 -3.75
CA ASP A 131 -5.07 0.41 -3.18
C ASP A 131 -5.65 -0.78 -2.42
N TYR A 132 -6.73 -0.59 -1.65
CA TYR A 132 -7.47 -1.68 -1.03
C TYR A 132 -8.02 -2.65 -2.08
N ALA A 133 -8.69 -2.11 -3.11
CA ALA A 133 -9.25 -2.92 -4.18
C ALA A 133 -8.15 -3.65 -4.99
N PHE A 134 -7.00 -3.03 -5.23
CA PHE A 134 -5.87 -3.65 -5.92
C PHE A 134 -5.27 -4.80 -5.11
N LYS A 135 -4.93 -4.57 -3.84
CA LYS A 135 -4.37 -5.58 -2.93
C LYS A 135 -5.31 -6.77 -2.76
N SER A 136 -6.60 -6.49 -2.60
CA SER A 136 -7.63 -7.52 -2.53
C SER A 136 -7.67 -8.39 -3.80
N LYS A 137 -7.63 -7.78 -5.00
CA LYS A 137 -7.57 -8.55 -6.26
C LYS A 137 -6.32 -9.42 -6.38
N ILE A 138 -5.17 -8.93 -5.91
CA ILE A 138 -3.93 -9.71 -5.90
C ILE A 138 -4.06 -10.92 -4.98
N LEU A 139 -4.52 -10.72 -3.75
CA LEU A 139 -4.70 -11.79 -2.76
C LEU A 139 -5.77 -12.81 -3.20
N LYS A 140 -6.81 -12.37 -3.89
CA LYS A 140 -7.87 -13.24 -4.43
C LYS A 140 -7.36 -14.25 -5.47
N LYS A 141 -6.15 -14.08 -6.00
CA LYS A 141 -5.49 -15.11 -6.84
C LYS A 141 -5.00 -16.32 -6.02
N GLY A 142 -5.23 -16.36 -4.72
CA GLY A 142 -4.88 -17.46 -3.85
C GLY A 142 -3.49 -17.38 -3.22
N CYS A 143 -2.76 -16.25 -3.35
CA CYS A 143 -1.49 -16.10 -2.65
C CYS A 143 -1.70 -15.71 -1.18
N ILE A 144 -0.74 -16.09 -0.36
CA ILE A 144 -0.58 -15.62 1.01
C ILE A 144 0.56 -14.59 1.00
N ALA A 145 0.24 -13.34 1.30
CA ALA A 145 1.25 -12.31 1.48
C ALA A 145 1.94 -12.48 2.84
N ALA A 146 3.23 -12.14 2.91
CA ALA A 146 4.04 -12.34 4.10
C ALA A 146 4.73 -11.05 4.55
N ASN A 147 4.80 -10.85 5.86
CA ASN A 147 5.58 -9.78 6.47
C ASN A 147 7.07 -10.14 6.36
N ALA A 148 7.85 -9.26 5.74
CA ALA A 148 9.30 -9.41 5.63
C ALA A 148 10.03 -9.00 6.92
N GLY A 149 9.31 -8.69 7.99
CA GLY A 149 9.88 -8.08 9.17
C GLY A 149 10.35 -6.65 8.88
N ASN A 150 11.17 -6.12 9.78
CA ASN A 150 11.81 -4.81 9.68
C ASN A 150 10.85 -3.64 9.51
N ASN A 151 10.83 -2.78 10.51
CA ASN A 151 10.14 -1.51 10.47
C ASN A 151 10.88 -0.54 9.54
N SER A 152 10.79 -0.78 8.24
CA SER A 152 11.59 -0.11 7.21
C SER A 152 10.78 0.87 6.35
N THR A 153 9.49 1.04 6.66
CA THR A 153 8.58 1.96 5.96
C THR A 153 8.08 3.03 6.93
N PHE A 154 8.21 4.29 6.54
CA PHE A 154 7.75 5.44 7.31
C PHE A 154 6.59 6.10 6.56
N TYR A 155 5.40 6.02 7.17
CA TYR A 155 4.14 6.44 6.60
C TYR A 155 3.71 7.80 7.14
N ARG A 156 3.55 8.80 6.26
CA ARG A 156 3.15 10.14 6.66
C ARG A 156 1.65 10.24 6.90
N ILE A 157 1.28 10.76 8.08
CA ILE A 157 -0.11 11.10 8.41
C ILE A 157 -0.29 12.60 8.22
N THR A 158 -1.24 13.00 7.38
CA THR A 158 -1.69 14.39 7.23
C THR A 158 -3.15 14.51 7.61
N LYS A 159 -3.54 15.69 8.13
CA LYS A 159 -4.96 15.95 8.51
C LYS A 159 -5.90 15.88 7.31
N ASP A 160 -5.43 16.31 6.14
CA ASP A 160 -6.20 16.42 4.89
C ASP A 160 -6.02 15.19 3.96
N SER A 161 -5.48 14.09 4.47
CA SER A 161 -5.29 12.88 3.65
C SER A 161 -6.63 12.31 3.17
N LEU A 162 -6.61 11.67 1.99
CA LEU A 162 -7.78 10.96 1.47
C LEU A 162 -8.30 9.88 2.44
N SER A 163 -7.46 9.36 3.31
CA SER A 163 -7.80 8.35 4.32
C SER A 163 -8.33 8.94 5.64
N SER A 164 -8.34 10.27 5.83
CA SER A 164 -8.75 10.90 7.08
C SER A 164 -10.26 10.82 7.34
N ASN A 165 -11.09 10.81 6.28
CA ASN A 165 -12.54 10.75 6.39
C ASN A 165 -13.04 9.32 6.61
N LYS A 166 -13.33 8.98 7.88
CA LYS A 166 -13.76 7.63 8.30
C LYS A 166 -15.07 7.17 7.63
N PHE A 167 -16.08 8.04 7.54
CA PHE A 167 -17.37 7.70 6.92
C PHE A 167 -17.21 7.38 5.43
N ARG A 168 -16.43 8.18 4.71
CA ARG A 168 -16.10 7.92 3.32
C ARG A 168 -15.38 6.58 3.14
N ASN A 169 -14.45 6.25 4.02
CA ASN A 169 -13.71 4.99 3.96
C ASN A 169 -14.62 3.78 4.22
N ILE A 170 -15.58 3.89 5.16
CA ILE A 170 -16.60 2.87 5.41
C ILE A 170 -17.45 2.65 4.15
N TYR A 171 -17.98 3.73 3.57
CA TYR A 171 -18.78 3.68 2.34
C TYR A 171 -18.04 2.99 1.19
N TRP A 172 -16.79 3.38 0.94
CA TRP A 172 -16.00 2.81 -0.15
C TRP A 172 -15.54 1.37 0.13
N SER A 173 -15.22 1.03 1.37
CA SER A 173 -14.93 -0.36 1.76
C SER A 173 -16.14 -1.26 1.50
N TRP A 174 -17.34 -0.79 1.85
CA TRP A 174 -18.59 -1.47 1.54
C TRP A 174 -18.77 -1.71 0.04
N HIS A 175 -18.56 -0.66 -0.78
CA HIS A 175 -18.71 -0.75 -2.24
C HIS A 175 -17.68 -1.69 -2.87
N ILE A 176 -16.43 -1.61 -2.43
CA ILE A 176 -15.35 -2.50 -2.90
C ILE A 176 -15.67 -3.94 -2.53
N ASN A 177 -16.11 -4.20 -1.31
CA ASN A 177 -16.50 -5.52 -0.86
C ASN A 177 -17.69 -6.10 -1.63
N LYS A 178 -18.64 -5.27 -2.02
CA LYS A 178 -19.74 -5.67 -2.91
C LYS A 178 -19.23 -5.98 -4.32
N LYS A 179 -18.53 -5.03 -4.94
CA LYS A 179 -18.18 -5.07 -6.37
C LYS A 179 -17.02 -6.01 -6.69
N TYR A 180 -15.94 -5.97 -5.91
CA TYR A 180 -14.70 -6.68 -6.20
C TYR A 180 -14.55 -7.96 -5.39
N ASN A 181 -14.95 -7.96 -4.12
CA ASN A 181 -14.85 -9.12 -3.25
C ASN A 181 -16.08 -10.02 -3.32
N LYS A 182 -17.21 -9.51 -3.83
CA LYS A 182 -18.51 -10.22 -3.97
C LYS A 182 -19.01 -10.78 -2.63
N LEU A 183 -18.79 -10.07 -1.54
CA LEU A 183 -19.28 -10.48 -0.22
C LEU A 183 -20.80 -10.37 -0.14
N SER A 184 -21.42 -11.31 0.58
CA SER A 184 -22.83 -11.23 0.98
C SER A 184 -23.10 -9.97 1.82
N PHE A 185 -24.35 -9.65 2.05
CA PHE A 185 -24.74 -8.51 2.89
C PHE A 185 -24.13 -8.60 4.29
N LEU A 186 -24.28 -9.73 4.96
CA LEU A 186 -23.69 -9.99 6.29
C LEU A 186 -22.16 -9.97 6.26
N GLY A 187 -21.56 -10.54 5.21
CA GLY A 187 -20.09 -10.47 5.03
C GLY A 187 -19.55 -9.05 4.91
N ARG A 188 -20.28 -8.14 4.26
CA ARG A 188 -19.91 -6.71 4.19
C ARG A 188 -20.02 -6.01 5.53
N ILE A 189 -21.09 -6.27 6.30
CA ILE A 189 -21.23 -5.74 7.66
C ILE A 189 -20.05 -6.18 8.51
N LYS A 190 -19.77 -7.50 8.55
CA LYS A 190 -18.65 -8.06 9.31
C LYS A 190 -17.32 -7.40 8.93
N SER A 191 -17.02 -7.31 7.63
CA SER A 191 -15.78 -6.72 7.14
C SER A 191 -15.63 -5.26 7.56
N VAL A 192 -16.66 -4.43 7.39
CA VAL A 192 -16.62 -3.01 7.75
C VAL A 192 -16.42 -2.82 9.25
N LEU A 193 -17.10 -3.59 10.09
CA LEU A 193 -16.94 -3.55 11.54
C LEU A 193 -15.50 -3.93 11.95
N LEU A 194 -14.96 -5.00 11.40
CA LEU A 194 -13.60 -5.45 11.71
C LEU A 194 -12.53 -4.46 11.22
N ILE A 195 -12.67 -3.90 10.00
CA ILE A 195 -11.77 -2.85 9.50
C ILE A 195 -11.79 -1.64 10.43
N SER A 196 -12.99 -1.21 10.86
CA SER A 196 -13.14 -0.05 11.76
C SER A 196 -12.49 -0.32 13.12
N PHE A 197 -12.74 -1.48 13.71
CA PHE A 197 -12.13 -1.90 14.97
C PHE A 197 -10.60 -1.97 14.88
N ASN A 198 -10.07 -2.65 13.86
CA ASN A 198 -8.63 -2.77 13.66
C ASN A 198 -7.96 -1.42 13.38
N SER A 199 -8.64 -0.51 12.68
CA SER A 199 -8.16 0.86 12.47
C SER A 199 -8.06 1.64 13.79
N LEU A 200 -9.05 1.51 14.67
CA LEU A 200 -9.01 2.13 16.00
C LEU A 200 -7.86 1.57 16.86
N ARG A 201 -7.64 0.26 16.82
CA ARG A 201 -6.54 -0.39 17.54
C ARG A 201 -5.16 0.07 17.07
N LYS A 202 -4.99 0.29 15.74
CA LYS A 202 -3.71 0.71 15.14
C LYS A 202 -3.40 2.19 15.37
N TYR A 203 -4.40 3.05 15.30
CA TYR A 203 -4.19 4.51 15.25
C TYR A 203 -4.79 5.27 16.43
N GLY A 204 -5.56 4.60 17.30
CA GLY A 204 -6.28 5.20 18.42
C GLY A 204 -7.52 5.98 17.97
N PHE A 205 -8.24 6.51 18.96
CA PHE A 205 -9.26 7.54 18.72
C PHE A 205 -8.55 8.85 18.35
N LYS A 206 -8.88 9.39 17.18
CA LYS A 206 -8.43 10.73 16.76
C LYS A 206 -9.47 11.75 17.21
#